data_215e8f314049058d15d3cead5ba544b0
#
_entry.id   215e8f314049058d15d3cead5ba544b0
#
_cell.length_a   1.000
_cell.length_b   1.000
_cell.length_c   1.000
_cell.angle_alpha   90.00
_cell.angle_beta   90.00
_cell.angle_gamma   90.00
#
_symmetry.space_group_name_H-M   'P 1'
#
loop_
_entity.id
_entity.type
_entity.pdbx_description
1 polymer ?
#
loop_
_entity_poly.entity_id
_entity_poly.type
_entity_poly.pdbx_seq_one_letter_code
_entity_poly.pdbx_strand_id
1 'polypeptide(L)'
;MNGAAFFLAVNFIIAICFGAVFVVVSTRSRSRTAALWFAAAFTVASLSSVCELLVAYAYLTKFWAICAFASVLGGMTLLRVGIGSLYGRKVAPVWAGCFLAAGICLDLLIYDLPRGTAAHAFSYQTPFALTLLSSAAAIFSSTRRLAIDRALGYLLLVTGLHFFAKASLAVIAGAGTTAKDYIGTNYALISQSSTAVLMVAVGLTLLSVLVLEIMADERSNSEKDALSGLANRRGFENGVKAAMALAPKAAHAVIICDLDHFKRINDTYGHHVGDLVIQAFGDLLQTSAAKNAVVGRIGGEEFAIFLPSTTLDMATLSAQALRGGTMEMAVSGLAPSFAVTASFGVAELAPGGDLAGAMRDADAALYEAKRSGRNRVRQAPHIGSPQPKSIKAVK
;
A
#
# COMPACT_ATOMS: atom_id res chain seq x y z
N MET A 1 35.57 26.10 7.38
CA MET A 1 34.12 26.03 7.65
C MET A 1 33.96 25.40 9.02
N ASN A 2 33.30 26.06 9.98
CA ASN A 2 33.10 25.49 11.31
C ASN A 2 32.24 24.20 11.17
N GLY A 3 32.47 23.19 12.05
CA GLY A 3 31.76 21.94 11.97
C GLY A 3 30.22 22.06 11.96
N ALA A 4 29.65 23.02 12.71
CA ALA A 4 28.22 23.28 12.70
C ALA A 4 27.73 23.84 11.35
N ALA A 5 28.47 24.71 10.70
CA ALA A 5 28.15 25.21 9.37
C ALA A 5 28.21 24.12 8.29
N PHE A 6 29.11 23.13 8.45
CA PHE A 6 29.11 21.95 7.60
C PHE A 6 27.81 21.15 7.75
N PHE A 7 27.38 20.86 8.98
CA PHE A 7 26.13 20.14 9.21
C PHE A 7 24.88 20.91 8.75
N LEU A 8 24.89 22.23 8.80
CA LEU A 8 23.81 23.04 8.22
C LEU A 8 23.69 22.81 6.70
N ALA A 9 24.83 22.80 5.97
CA ALA A 9 24.83 22.50 4.55
C ALA A 9 24.35 21.06 4.27
N VAL A 10 24.79 20.08 5.06
CA VAL A 10 24.35 18.69 4.97
C VAL A 10 22.85 18.59 5.23
N ASN A 11 22.32 19.22 6.28
CA ASN A 11 20.90 19.24 6.62
C ASN A 11 20.07 19.84 5.48
N PHE A 12 20.53 20.94 4.87
CA PHE A 12 19.89 21.55 3.72
C PHE A 12 19.77 20.56 2.55
N ILE A 13 20.88 19.93 2.16
CA ILE A 13 20.90 18.98 1.04
C ILE A 13 19.98 17.79 1.33
N ILE A 14 20.06 17.19 2.51
CA ILE A 14 19.22 16.05 2.90
C ILE A 14 17.75 16.43 2.82
N ALA A 15 17.37 17.59 3.35
CA ALA A 15 15.96 18.03 3.35
C ALA A 15 15.46 18.27 1.93
N ILE A 16 16.22 18.91 1.06
CA ILE A 16 15.85 19.12 -0.34
C ILE A 16 15.73 17.78 -1.08
N CYS A 17 16.66 16.85 -0.85
CA CYS A 17 16.58 15.50 -1.45
C CYS A 17 15.29 14.77 -1.02
N PHE A 18 14.94 14.79 0.27
CA PHE A 18 13.66 14.20 0.72
C PHE A 18 12.47 14.93 0.11
N GLY A 19 12.49 16.26 0.03
CA GLY A 19 11.46 17.03 -0.64
C GLY A 19 11.22 16.55 -2.08
N ALA A 20 12.29 16.43 -2.86
CA ALA A 20 12.24 15.95 -4.24
C ALA A 20 11.72 14.49 -4.33
N VAL A 21 12.23 13.59 -3.48
CA VAL A 21 11.80 12.18 -3.44
C VAL A 21 10.31 12.08 -3.12
N PHE A 22 9.79 12.83 -2.16
CA PHE A 22 8.36 12.81 -1.82
C PHE A 22 7.48 13.37 -2.94
N VAL A 23 7.95 14.34 -3.75
CA VAL A 23 7.25 14.77 -4.97
C VAL A 23 7.15 13.61 -5.95
N VAL A 24 8.25 12.89 -6.22
CA VAL A 24 8.26 11.73 -7.13
C VAL A 24 7.32 10.65 -6.62
N VAL A 25 7.41 10.28 -5.34
CA VAL A 25 6.56 9.27 -4.71
C VAL A 25 5.07 9.65 -4.77
N SER A 26 4.74 10.95 -4.67
CA SER A 26 3.37 11.44 -4.75
C SER A 26 2.67 11.11 -6.08
N THR A 27 3.43 10.89 -7.17
CA THR A 27 2.87 10.56 -8.49
C THR A 27 2.33 9.13 -8.58
N ARG A 28 2.80 8.23 -7.71
CA ARG A 28 2.43 6.81 -7.70
C ARG A 28 1.66 6.39 -6.44
N SER A 29 1.73 7.17 -5.35
CA SER A 29 1.10 6.84 -4.08
C SER A 29 -0.39 7.14 -4.08
N ARG A 30 -1.20 6.23 -3.54
CA ARG A 30 -2.60 6.47 -3.20
C ARG A 30 -2.75 7.63 -2.20
N SER A 31 -1.79 7.76 -1.29
CA SER A 31 -1.72 8.84 -0.30
C SER A 31 -1.01 10.10 -0.85
N ARG A 32 -1.28 10.46 -2.12
CA ARG A 32 -0.66 11.60 -2.83
C ARG A 32 -0.62 12.87 -1.99
N THR A 33 -1.74 13.23 -1.35
CA THR A 33 -1.84 14.43 -0.53
C THR A 33 -0.87 14.42 0.65
N ALA A 34 -0.71 13.27 1.33
CA ALA A 34 0.24 13.15 2.44
C ALA A 34 1.69 13.29 1.94
N ALA A 35 2.04 12.64 0.81
CA ALA A 35 3.36 12.74 0.21
C ALA A 35 3.72 14.19 -0.18
N LEU A 36 2.77 14.95 -0.73
CA LEU A 36 2.97 16.37 -1.05
C LEU A 36 3.16 17.24 0.21
N TRP A 37 2.45 16.94 1.30
CA TRP A 37 2.67 17.61 2.59
C TRP A 37 4.05 17.29 3.16
N PHE A 38 4.55 16.05 3.03
CA PHE A 38 5.92 15.69 3.42
C PHE A 38 6.95 16.42 2.56
N ALA A 39 6.75 16.49 1.25
CA ALA A 39 7.62 17.26 0.37
C ALA A 39 7.70 18.73 0.80
N ALA A 40 6.57 19.37 1.02
CA ALA A 40 6.52 20.75 1.50
C ALA A 40 7.17 20.93 2.90
N ALA A 41 6.96 19.95 3.80
CA ALA A 41 7.54 19.96 5.13
C ALA A 41 9.07 20.00 5.10
N PHE A 42 9.70 19.10 4.36
CA PHE A 42 11.16 19.03 4.24
C PHE A 42 11.70 20.28 3.50
N THR A 43 11.04 20.73 2.44
CA THR A 43 11.46 21.92 1.69
C THR A 43 11.38 23.19 2.54
N VAL A 44 10.31 23.38 3.30
CA VAL A 44 10.19 24.55 4.19
C VAL A 44 11.18 24.48 5.33
N ALA A 45 11.36 23.31 5.95
CA ALA A 45 12.35 23.12 7.01
C ALA A 45 13.79 23.39 6.54
N SER A 46 14.13 23.08 5.27
CA SER A 46 15.47 23.33 4.74
C SER A 46 15.88 24.80 4.75
N LEU A 47 14.91 25.71 4.63
CA LEU A 47 15.18 27.17 4.67
C LEU A 47 15.82 27.61 5.98
N SER A 48 15.59 26.88 7.08
CA SER A 48 16.22 27.16 8.37
C SER A 48 17.75 27.15 8.29
N SER A 49 18.33 26.21 7.55
CA SER A 49 19.80 26.12 7.39
C SER A 49 20.38 27.36 6.70
N VAL A 50 19.66 27.90 5.72
CA VAL A 50 20.04 29.14 5.04
C VAL A 50 19.90 30.32 5.99
N CYS A 51 18.78 30.40 6.70
CA CYS A 51 18.52 31.46 7.66
C CYS A 51 19.55 31.46 8.81
N GLU A 52 19.94 30.28 9.35
CA GLU A 52 20.97 30.17 10.38
C GLU A 52 22.36 30.63 9.89
N LEU A 53 22.72 30.37 8.63
CA LEU A 53 23.93 30.91 8.04
C LEU A 53 23.86 32.46 7.92
N LEU A 54 22.70 32.99 7.52
CA LEU A 54 22.49 34.42 7.41
C LEU A 54 22.50 35.12 8.79
N VAL A 55 22.06 34.44 9.86
CA VAL A 55 22.23 34.93 11.26
C VAL A 55 23.69 35.22 11.58
N ALA A 56 24.60 34.36 11.14
CA ALA A 56 26.04 34.51 11.45
C ALA A 56 26.74 35.61 10.63
N TYR A 57 26.32 35.80 9.37
CA TYR A 57 27.14 36.59 8.40
C TYR A 57 26.41 37.84 7.87
N ALA A 58 25.08 37.94 7.99
CA ALA A 58 24.31 39.03 7.44
C ALA A 58 23.90 40.07 8.49
N TYR A 59 23.41 41.22 7.99
CA TYR A 59 22.69 42.20 8.81
C TYR A 59 21.29 41.68 9.16
N LEU A 60 20.57 42.32 10.07
CA LEU A 60 19.24 41.91 10.50
C LEU A 60 19.17 40.54 11.19
N THR A 61 20.14 40.28 12.09
CA THR A 61 20.28 39.02 12.83
C THR A 61 18.97 38.53 13.45
N LYS A 62 18.18 39.42 14.07
CA LYS A 62 16.86 39.09 14.69
C LYS A 62 15.88 38.57 13.65
N PHE A 63 15.80 39.21 12.49
CA PHE A 63 14.92 38.79 11.40
C PHE A 63 15.28 37.36 10.92
N TRP A 64 16.57 37.08 10.64
CA TRP A 64 16.99 35.77 10.17
C TRP A 64 16.83 34.67 11.22
N ALA A 65 17.03 34.97 12.50
CA ALA A 65 16.79 34.04 13.59
C ALA A 65 15.32 33.63 13.69
N ILE A 66 14.39 34.60 13.58
CA ILE A 66 12.96 34.30 13.56
C ILE A 66 12.57 33.52 12.31
N CYS A 67 13.14 33.83 11.15
CA CYS A 67 12.92 33.08 9.92
C CYS A 67 13.42 31.63 10.05
N ALA A 68 14.56 31.40 10.70
CA ALA A 68 15.07 30.06 10.98
C ALA A 68 14.10 29.26 11.85
N PHE A 69 13.64 29.84 12.96
CA PHE A 69 12.65 29.23 13.85
C PHE A 69 11.35 28.92 13.12
N ALA A 70 10.79 29.91 12.40
CA ALA A 70 9.55 29.78 11.66
C ALA A 70 9.62 28.70 10.57
N SER A 71 10.76 28.56 9.90
CA SER A 71 10.99 27.55 8.87
C SER A 71 10.98 26.12 9.45
N VAL A 72 11.64 25.90 10.60
CA VAL A 72 11.63 24.59 11.27
C VAL A 72 10.22 24.28 11.79
N LEU A 73 9.60 25.20 12.51
CA LEU A 73 8.27 24.99 13.07
C LEU A 73 7.21 24.82 11.97
N GLY A 74 7.30 25.62 10.90
CA GLY A 74 6.47 25.51 9.71
C GLY A 74 6.60 24.14 9.05
N GLY A 75 7.84 23.69 8.80
CA GLY A 75 8.11 22.37 8.25
C GLY A 75 7.54 21.24 9.12
N MET A 76 7.75 21.29 10.44
CA MET A 76 7.19 20.29 11.37
C MET A 76 5.66 20.32 11.42
N THR A 77 5.06 21.51 11.34
CA THR A 77 3.60 21.67 11.29
C THR A 77 3.04 21.05 10.00
N LEU A 78 3.69 21.27 8.86
CA LEU A 78 3.32 20.62 7.60
C LEU A 78 3.48 19.11 7.67
N LEU A 79 4.54 18.61 8.31
CA LEU A 79 4.74 17.19 8.58
C LEU A 79 3.57 16.62 9.40
N ARG A 80 3.14 17.31 10.45
CA ARG A 80 1.97 16.93 11.26
C ARG A 80 0.67 16.88 10.44
N VAL A 81 0.48 17.81 9.53
CA VAL A 81 -0.66 17.83 8.60
C VAL A 81 -0.60 16.63 7.67
N GLY A 82 0.57 16.34 7.11
CA GLY A 82 0.80 15.15 6.26
C GLY A 82 0.51 13.84 6.98
N ILE A 83 1.02 13.67 8.20
CA ILE A 83 0.73 12.51 9.07
C ILE A 83 -0.77 12.42 9.35
N GLY A 84 -1.42 13.53 9.64
CA GLY A 84 -2.85 13.57 9.86
C GLY A 84 -3.67 13.13 8.63
N SER A 85 -3.20 13.50 7.44
CA SER A 85 -3.80 13.06 6.17
C SER A 85 -3.63 11.56 5.94
N LEU A 86 -2.43 11.01 6.26
CA LEU A 86 -2.10 9.60 6.06
C LEU A 86 -2.83 8.67 7.04
N TYR A 87 -2.98 9.10 8.30
CA TYR A 87 -3.53 8.29 9.38
C TYR A 87 -4.99 8.64 9.76
N GLY A 88 -5.68 9.46 8.95
CA GLY A 88 -7.07 9.82 9.18
C GLY A 88 -7.31 10.75 10.38
N ARG A 89 -6.25 11.42 10.86
CA ARG A 89 -6.28 12.37 12.00
C ARG A 89 -5.97 13.79 11.53
N LYS A 90 -6.80 14.31 10.61
CA LYS A 90 -6.62 15.62 9.99
C LYS A 90 -6.62 16.75 11.01
N VAL A 91 -5.72 17.71 10.82
CA VAL A 91 -5.66 18.97 11.56
C VAL A 91 -6.31 20.03 10.68
N ALA A 92 -7.24 20.79 11.23
CA ALA A 92 -7.82 21.91 10.49
C ALA A 92 -6.74 22.97 10.20
N PRO A 93 -6.69 23.53 8.98
CA PRO A 93 -5.65 24.50 8.60
C PRO A 93 -5.56 25.70 9.54
N VAL A 94 -6.69 26.13 10.06
CA VAL A 94 -6.75 27.25 11.03
C VAL A 94 -5.95 26.91 12.30
N TRP A 95 -6.10 25.71 12.86
CA TRP A 95 -5.33 25.31 14.05
C TRP A 95 -3.84 25.20 13.78
N ALA A 96 -3.46 24.70 12.62
CA ALA A 96 -2.06 24.64 12.20
C ALA A 96 -1.46 26.05 12.07
N GLY A 97 -2.20 26.99 11.46
CA GLY A 97 -1.80 28.38 11.35
C GLY A 97 -1.73 29.09 12.72
N CYS A 98 -2.71 28.90 13.59
CA CYS A 98 -2.71 29.46 14.95
C CYS A 98 -1.52 28.93 15.77
N PHE A 99 -1.20 27.64 15.68
CA PHE A 99 -0.06 27.06 16.38
C PHE A 99 1.27 27.63 15.88
N LEU A 100 1.43 27.77 14.57
CA LEU A 100 2.63 28.38 13.98
C LEU A 100 2.77 29.85 14.41
N ALA A 101 1.69 30.62 14.34
CA ALA A 101 1.68 32.01 14.76
C ALA A 101 2.02 32.17 16.27
N ALA A 102 1.43 31.34 17.13
CA ALA A 102 1.71 31.33 18.56
C ALA A 102 3.19 30.98 18.85
N GLY A 103 3.76 30.02 18.12
CA GLY A 103 5.18 29.68 18.23
C GLY A 103 6.10 30.81 17.82
N ILE A 104 5.80 31.50 16.71
CA ILE A 104 6.56 32.70 16.28
C ILE A 104 6.44 33.85 17.29
N CYS A 105 5.25 34.07 17.82
CA CYS A 105 5.05 35.08 18.89
C CYS A 105 5.87 34.74 20.14
N LEU A 106 5.90 33.46 20.53
CA LEU A 106 6.72 32.99 21.66
C LEU A 106 8.21 33.23 21.38
N ASP A 107 8.72 32.88 20.18
CA ASP A 107 10.12 33.14 19.83
C ASP A 107 10.49 34.59 19.85
N LEU A 108 9.59 35.49 19.40
CA LEU A 108 9.75 36.95 19.50
C LEU A 108 9.85 37.43 20.94
N LEU A 109 9.04 36.89 21.85
CA LEU A 109 9.01 37.24 23.26
C LEU A 109 10.28 36.82 24.00
N ILE A 110 10.84 35.66 23.67
CA ILE A 110 12.01 35.10 24.35
C ILE A 110 13.34 35.52 23.68
N TYR A 111 13.29 36.18 22.54
CA TYR A 111 14.49 36.46 21.72
C TYR A 111 15.59 37.18 22.51
N ASP A 112 15.20 38.14 23.34
CA ASP A 112 16.13 38.98 24.10
C ASP A 112 16.53 38.33 25.46
N LEU A 113 16.01 37.14 25.80
CA LEU A 113 16.43 36.35 26.96
C LEU A 113 17.81 35.73 26.73
N PRO A 114 18.69 35.61 27.76
CA PRO A 114 19.97 34.91 27.60
C PRO A 114 19.79 33.44 27.19
N ARG A 115 20.41 33.05 26.10
CA ARG A 115 20.23 31.73 25.45
C ARG A 115 20.62 30.54 26.34
N GLY A 116 21.55 30.72 27.27
CA GLY A 116 21.95 29.70 28.25
C GLY A 116 20.99 29.48 29.42
N THR A 117 19.89 30.26 29.51
CA THR A 117 18.91 30.08 30.56
C THR A 117 17.92 28.97 30.26
N ALA A 118 17.46 28.26 31.29
CA ALA A 118 16.44 27.23 31.15
C ALA A 118 15.14 27.81 30.53
N ALA A 119 14.74 29.04 30.93
CA ALA A 119 13.57 29.69 30.39
C ALA A 119 13.64 29.87 28.88
N HIS A 120 14.75 30.35 28.32
CA HIS A 120 14.92 30.49 26.88
C HIS A 120 14.99 29.12 26.22
N ALA A 121 15.87 28.20 26.68
CA ALA A 121 16.15 26.93 26.02
C ALA A 121 14.89 26.04 25.93
N PHE A 122 14.14 25.91 27.01
CA PHE A 122 12.92 25.08 27.00
C PHE A 122 11.77 25.75 26.22
N SER A 123 11.58 27.08 26.34
CA SER A 123 10.55 27.78 25.56
C SER A 123 10.81 27.70 24.06
N TYR A 124 12.06 27.79 23.62
CA TYR A 124 12.47 27.66 22.21
C TYR A 124 12.22 26.26 21.65
N GLN A 125 12.52 25.20 22.42
CA GLN A 125 12.42 23.81 21.95
C GLN A 125 11.01 23.21 22.08
N THR A 126 10.16 23.74 22.96
CA THR A 126 8.83 23.18 23.26
C THR A 126 7.89 23.12 22.05
N PRO A 127 7.76 24.14 21.18
CA PRO A 127 6.90 24.06 20.01
C PRO A 127 7.28 22.92 19.06
N PHE A 128 8.55 22.67 18.86
CA PHE A 128 9.07 21.57 18.03
C PHE A 128 8.73 20.22 18.66
N ALA A 129 8.99 20.06 19.97
CA ALA A 129 8.66 18.86 20.72
C ALA A 129 7.16 18.53 20.63
N LEU A 130 6.29 19.50 20.91
CA LEU A 130 4.84 19.33 20.89
C LEU A 130 4.31 18.89 19.51
N THR A 131 4.87 19.45 18.43
CA THR A 131 4.47 19.08 17.07
C THR A 131 4.78 17.61 16.79
N LEU A 132 5.95 17.11 17.15
CA LEU A 132 6.34 15.73 16.94
C LEU A 132 5.63 14.76 17.88
N LEU A 133 5.45 15.13 19.15
CA LEU A 133 4.68 14.33 20.11
C LEU A 133 3.22 14.20 19.69
N SER A 134 2.59 15.27 19.21
CA SER A 134 1.23 15.22 18.67
C SER A 134 1.14 14.40 17.38
N SER A 135 2.22 14.34 16.58
CA SER A 135 2.33 13.50 15.40
C SER A 135 2.40 12.02 15.78
N ALA A 136 3.21 11.67 16.78
CA ALA A 136 3.28 10.33 17.33
C ALA A 136 1.92 9.87 17.90
N ALA A 137 1.27 10.73 18.68
CA ALA A 137 -0.07 10.47 19.23
C ALA A 137 -1.12 10.22 18.14
N ALA A 138 -1.04 10.94 17.01
CA ALA A 138 -1.94 10.73 15.88
C ALA A 138 -1.76 9.35 15.24
N ILE A 139 -0.52 8.85 15.15
CA ILE A 139 -0.23 7.51 14.63
C ILE A 139 -0.74 6.45 15.60
N PHE A 140 -0.43 6.55 16.89
CA PHE A 140 -0.86 5.56 17.89
C PHE A 140 -2.38 5.50 18.07
N SER A 141 -3.09 6.60 17.83
CA SER A 141 -4.56 6.66 17.88
C SER A 141 -5.25 6.23 16.57
N SER A 142 -4.48 5.90 15.53
CA SER A 142 -5.00 5.44 14.24
C SER A 142 -5.44 3.96 14.31
N THR A 143 -6.36 3.58 13.42
CA THR A 143 -6.75 2.18 13.20
C THR A 143 -5.71 1.38 12.40
N ARG A 144 -4.82 2.06 11.67
CA ARG A 144 -3.72 1.47 10.91
C ARG A 144 -2.63 0.99 11.88
N ARG A 145 -2.25 -0.30 11.81
CA ARG A 145 -1.38 -0.94 12.83
C ARG A 145 -0.24 -1.77 12.23
N LEU A 146 0.27 -1.38 11.08
CA LEU A 146 1.46 -2.04 10.52
C LEU A 146 2.67 -1.83 11.45
N ALA A 147 3.63 -2.75 11.42
CA ALA A 147 4.85 -2.64 12.22
C ALA A 147 5.63 -1.35 11.92
N ILE A 148 5.67 -0.96 10.65
CA ILE A 148 6.33 0.28 10.19
C ILE A 148 5.63 1.54 10.73
N ASP A 149 4.30 1.54 10.87
CA ASP A 149 3.55 2.67 11.43
C ASP A 149 3.92 2.87 12.91
N ARG A 150 4.02 1.77 13.66
CA ARG A 150 4.46 1.81 15.06
C ARG A 150 5.91 2.29 15.19
N ALA A 151 6.79 1.81 14.31
CA ALA A 151 8.18 2.26 14.27
C ALA A 151 8.27 3.78 14.03
N LEU A 152 7.49 4.31 13.07
CA LEU A 152 7.39 5.76 12.83
C LEU A 152 6.86 6.50 14.07
N GLY A 153 5.83 5.99 14.73
CA GLY A 153 5.27 6.57 15.95
C GLY A 153 6.31 6.67 17.08
N TYR A 154 7.05 5.59 17.35
CA TYR A 154 8.12 5.60 18.34
C TYR A 154 9.29 6.52 17.94
N LEU A 155 9.67 6.54 16.66
CA LEU A 155 10.72 7.41 16.18
C LEU A 155 10.35 8.90 16.35
N LEU A 156 9.11 9.28 16.06
CA LEU A 156 8.62 10.65 16.27
C LEU A 156 8.52 11.00 17.77
N LEU A 157 8.14 10.04 18.61
CA LEU A 157 8.16 10.20 20.07
C LEU A 157 9.58 10.48 20.56
N VAL A 158 10.55 9.65 20.17
CA VAL A 158 11.97 9.83 20.54
C VAL A 158 12.49 11.16 20.01
N THR A 159 12.17 11.52 18.76
CA THR A 159 12.58 12.79 18.16
C THR A 159 11.96 13.99 18.89
N GLY A 160 10.68 13.89 19.32
CA GLY A 160 10.04 14.92 20.13
C GLY A 160 10.71 15.10 21.50
N LEU A 161 11.01 14.00 22.19
CA LEU A 161 11.73 14.03 23.48
C LEU A 161 13.18 14.54 23.33
N HIS A 162 13.82 14.27 22.21
CA HIS A 162 15.16 14.77 21.90
C HIS A 162 15.25 16.31 21.93
N PHE A 163 14.17 17.04 21.59
CA PHE A 163 14.16 18.50 21.69
C PHE A 163 14.27 18.97 23.14
N PHE A 164 13.70 18.28 24.10
CA PHE A 164 13.91 18.58 25.52
C PHE A 164 15.33 18.25 25.99
N ALA A 165 15.92 17.15 25.45
CA ALA A 165 17.33 16.85 25.70
C ALA A 165 18.26 17.95 25.12
N LYS A 166 17.92 18.51 23.96
CA LYS A 166 18.63 19.67 23.39
C LYS A 166 18.51 20.91 24.26
N ALA A 167 17.32 21.17 24.82
CA ALA A 167 17.13 22.27 25.79
C ALA A 167 18.01 22.10 27.01
N SER A 168 18.04 20.91 27.60
CA SER A 168 18.90 20.61 28.74
C SER A 168 20.40 20.76 28.39
N LEU A 169 20.81 20.27 27.22
CA LEU A 169 22.19 20.43 26.75
C LEU A 169 22.56 21.90 26.53
N ALA A 170 21.66 22.73 26.02
CA ALA A 170 21.87 24.16 25.84
C ALA A 170 22.17 24.89 27.17
N VAL A 171 21.51 24.47 28.24
CA VAL A 171 21.75 25.01 29.59
C VAL A 171 23.09 24.54 30.18
N ILE A 172 23.44 23.27 29.99
CA ILE A 172 24.63 22.68 30.57
C ILE A 172 25.93 23.09 29.82
N ALA A 173 25.90 22.97 28.50
CA ALA A 173 27.09 23.20 27.65
C ALA A 173 27.20 24.64 27.17
N GLY A 174 26.16 25.45 27.32
CA GLY A 174 26.04 26.81 26.79
C GLY A 174 25.74 26.84 25.28
N ALA A 175 24.79 27.69 24.90
CA ALA A 175 24.34 27.86 23.49
C ALA A 175 24.83 29.18 22.88
N GLY A 176 25.83 29.79 23.44
CA GLY A 176 26.31 31.15 23.12
C GLY A 176 25.51 32.22 23.88
N THR A 177 26.01 33.43 23.90
CA THR A 177 25.32 34.61 24.51
C THR A 177 24.36 35.27 23.53
N THR A 178 24.73 35.29 22.26
CA THR A 178 23.93 35.88 21.17
C THR A 178 23.59 34.84 20.10
N ALA A 179 22.67 35.19 19.18
CA ALA A 179 22.35 34.38 18.05
C ALA A 179 23.55 34.13 17.11
N LYS A 180 24.46 35.08 17.01
CA LYS A 180 25.67 34.96 16.17
C LYS A 180 26.69 33.97 16.72
N ASP A 181 26.80 33.87 18.06
CA ASP A 181 27.76 32.99 18.72
C ASP A 181 27.39 31.51 18.58
N TYR A 182 26.12 31.20 18.35
CA TYR A 182 25.56 29.85 18.31
C TYR A 182 26.37 28.88 17.43
N ILE A 183 26.65 29.28 16.18
CA ILE A 183 27.37 28.40 15.20
C ILE A 183 28.76 28.02 15.67
N GLY A 184 29.40 28.82 16.54
CA GLY A 184 30.71 28.56 17.12
C GLY A 184 30.69 27.60 18.32
N THR A 185 29.53 27.21 18.82
CA THR A 185 29.44 26.40 20.05
C THR A 185 29.49 24.89 19.79
N ASN A 186 30.01 24.13 20.76
CA ASN A 186 29.92 22.66 20.75
C ASN A 186 28.43 22.20 20.79
N TYR A 187 27.56 22.97 21.45
CA TYR A 187 26.14 22.73 21.44
C TYR A 187 25.56 22.72 20.01
N ALA A 188 25.90 23.71 19.18
CA ALA A 188 25.45 23.76 17.79
C ALA A 188 25.91 22.54 16.99
N LEU A 189 27.17 22.13 17.17
CA LEU A 189 27.73 20.95 16.50
C LEU A 189 26.91 19.68 16.84
N ILE A 190 26.70 19.42 18.13
CA ILE A 190 25.92 18.26 18.62
C ILE A 190 24.45 18.35 18.17
N SER A 191 23.86 19.55 18.27
CA SER A 191 22.48 19.81 17.89
C SER A 191 22.25 19.58 16.41
N GLN A 192 23.12 20.07 15.52
CA GLN A 192 22.95 19.94 14.08
C GLN A 192 23.24 18.52 13.60
N SER A 193 24.27 17.84 14.13
CA SER A 193 24.58 16.45 13.79
C SER A 193 23.47 15.49 14.23
N SER A 194 22.94 15.63 15.46
CA SER A 194 21.83 14.80 15.92
C SER A 194 20.54 15.05 15.13
N THR A 195 20.28 16.30 14.72
CA THR A 195 19.17 16.63 13.84
C THR A 195 19.31 15.96 12.48
N ALA A 196 20.51 15.92 11.88
CA ALA A 196 20.78 15.23 10.63
C ALA A 196 20.37 13.74 10.71
N VAL A 197 20.84 13.06 11.74
CA VAL A 197 20.55 11.63 11.95
C VAL A 197 19.06 11.37 12.09
N LEU A 198 18.37 12.14 12.95
CA LEU A 198 16.92 11.98 13.18
C LEU A 198 16.10 12.36 11.95
N MET A 199 16.49 13.39 11.21
CA MET A 199 15.84 13.80 9.98
C MET A 199 15.92 12.70 8.91
N VAL A 200 17.10 12.07 8.74
CA VAL A 200 17.28 10.93 7.83
C VAL A 200 16.42 9.75 8.29
N ALA A 201 16.42 9.40 9.58
CA ALA A 201 15.64 8.29 10.11
C ALA A 201 14.12 8.50 9.88
N VAL A 202 13.61 9.70 10.20
CA VAL A 202 12.19 10.06 9.97
C VAL A 202 11.86 10.04 8.47
N GLY A 203 12.71 10.65 7.64
CA GLY A 203 12.51 10.71 6.18
C GLY A 203 12.47 9.33 5.55
N LEU A 204 13.43 8.45 5.89
CA LEU A 204 13.46 7.07 5.38
C LEU A 204 12.27 6.24 5.86
N THR A 205 11.86 6.42 7.11
CA THR A 205 10.70 5.67 7.65
C THR A 205 9.40 6.12 6.98
N LEU A 206 9.19 7.43 6.77
CA LEU A 206 8.05 7.96 6.02
C LEU A 206 8.05 7.47 4.56
N LEU A 207 9.21 7.47 3.92
CA LEU A 207 9.37 6.94 2.57
C LEU A 207 9.01 5.45 2.51
N SER A 208 9.48 4.66 3.48
CA SER A 208 9.17 3.22 3.56
C SER A 208 7.67 2.97 3.74
N VAL A 209 6.96 3.77 4.54
CA VAL A 209 5.50 3.68 4.68
C VAL A 209 4.79 3.88 3.34
N LEU A 210 5.18 4.90 2.57
CA LEU A 210 4.56 5.20 1.27
C LEU A 210 4.94 4.15 0.20
N VAL A 211 6.18 3.67 0.18
CA VAL A 211 6.64 2.64 -0.76
C VAL A 211 5.90 1.32 -0.50
N LEU A 212 5.77 0.89 0.76
CA LEU A 212 5.00 -0.31 1.10
C LEU A 212 3.53 -0.19 0.70
N GLU A 213 2.93 1.01 0.80
CA GLU A 213 1.58 1.27 0.31
C GLU A 213 1.47 1.11 -1.22
N ILE A 214 2.43 1.65 -1.99
CA ILE A 214 2.48 1.50 -3.45
C ILE A 214 2.62 0.02 -3.83
N MET A 215 3.52 -0.71 -3.18
CA MET A 215 3.73 -2.15 -3.45
C MET A 215 2.48 -2.98 -3.12
N ALA A 216 1.76 -2.64 -2.05
CA ALA A 216 0.50 -3.29 -1.69
C ALA A 216 -0.59 -3.02 -2.73
N ASP A 217 -0.71 -1.79 -3.22
CA ASP A 217 -1.65 -1.41 -4.29
C ASP A 217 -1.30 -2.11 -5.62
N GLU A 218 -0.03 -2.19 -6.00
CA GLU A 218 0.40 -2.91 -7.20
C GLU A 218 0.07 -4.40 -7.11
N ARG A 219 0.31 -5.04 -5.95
CA ARG A 219 -0.08 -6.44 -5.72
C ARG A 219 -1.60 -6.63 -5.79
N SER A 220 -2.37 -5.72 -5.21
CA SER A 220 -3.84 -5.79 -5.26
C SER A 220 -4.40 -5.51 -6.66
N ASN A 221 -3.68 -4.77 -7.49
CA ASN A 221 -4.04 -4.46 -8.87
C ASN A 221 -3.49 -5.47 -9.89
N SER A 222 -2.66 -6.41 -9.48
CA SER A 222 -2.24 -7.50 -10.36
C SER A 222 -3.48 -8.27 -10.82
N GLU A 223 -3.64 -8.45 -12.12
CA GLU A 223 -4.74 -9.20 -12.73
C GLU A 223 -4.37 -10.66 -12.99
N LYS A 224 -3.14 -11.06 -12.66
CA LYS A 224 -2.66 -12.43 -12.82
C LYS A 224 -2.50 -13.16 -11.49
N ASP A 225 -2.80 -14.45 -11.48
CA ASP A 225 -2.46 -15.37 -10.41
C ASP A 225 -0.98 -15.78 -10.55
N ALA A 226 -0.20 -15.58 -9.50
CA ALA A 226 1.24 -15.79 -9.53
C ALA A 226 1.65 -17.26 -9.66
N LEU A 227 0.77 -18.21 -9.27
CA LEU A 227 1.07 -19.63 -9.31
C LEU A 227 0.72 -20.24 -10.66
N SER A 228 -0.50 -20.00 -11.16
CA SER A 228 -0.99 -20.59 -12.41
C SER A 228 -0.64 -19.76 -13.66
N GLY A 229 -0.20 -18.49 -13.50
CA GLY A 229 0.05 -17.58 -14.62
C GLY A 229 -1.21 -17.06 -15.32
N LEU A 230 -2.38 -17.59 -15.01
CA LEU A 230 -3.68 -17.20 -15.55
C LEU A 230 -4.16 -15.87 -14.95
N ALA A 231 -5.29 -15.34 -15.45
CA ALA A 231 -5.96 -14.25 -14.76
C ALA A 231 -6.38 -14.69 -13.35
N ASN A 232 -6.20 -13.82 -12.35
CA ASN A 232 -6.85 -14.01 -11.06
C ASN A 232 -8.33 -13.63 -11.16
N ARG A 233 -9.11 -13.78 -10.08
CA ARG A 233 -10.54 -13.47 -10.09
C ARG A 233 -10.85 -12.10 -10.69
N ARG A 234 -10.09 -11.07 -10.30
CA ARG A 234 -10.29 -9.70 -10.80
C ARG A 234 -9.94 -9.57 -12.29
N GLY A 235 -8.79 -10.13 -12.71
CA GLY A 235 -8.39 -10.15 -14.11
C GLY A 235 -9.38 -10.92 -14.99
N PHE A 236 -9.92 -12.02 -14.48
CA PHE A 236 -10.98 -12.77 -15.16
C PHE A 236 -12.25 -11.90 -15.33
N GLU A 237 -12.77 -11.27 -14.28
CA GLU A 237 -13.96 -10.43 -14.34
C GLU A 237 -13.77 -9.23 -15.31
N ASN A 238 -12.59 -8.60 -15.30
CA ASN A 238 -12.29 -7.51 -16.21
C ASN A 238 -12.15 -7.97 -17.66
N GLY A 239 -11.49 -9.10 -17.89
CA GLY A 239 -11.37 -9.72 -19.21
C GLY A 239 -12.72 -10.12 -19.80
N VAL A 240 -13.59 -10.69 -18.98
CA VAL A 240 -14.95 -11.04 -19.39
C VAL A 240 -15.76 -9.79 -19.77
N LYS A 241 -15.72 -8.73 -18.95
CA LYS A 241 -16.40 -7.46 -19.27
C LYS A 241 -15.95 -6.90 -20.62
N ALA A 242 -14.64 -6.93 -20.87
CA ALA A 242 -14.07 -6.49 -22.14
C ALA A 242 -14.54 -7.36 -23.32
N ALA A 243 -14.54 -8.71 -23.16
CA ALA A 243 -14.96 -9.63 -24.19
C ALA A 243 -16.49 -9.52 -24.49
N MET A 244 -17.33 -9.33 -23.47
CA MET A 244 -18.77 -9.09 -23.66
C MET A 244 -19.04 -7.78 -24.39
N ALA A 245 -18.27 -6.73 -24.14
CA ALA A 245 -18.41 -5.45 -24.83
C ALA A 245 -18.12 -5.54 -26.35
N LEU A 246 -17.31 -6.49 -26.78
CA LEU A 246 -17.03 -6.74 -28.21
C LEU A 246 -18.15 -7.48 -28.93
N ALA A 247 -18.97 -8.23 -28.23
CA ALA A 247 -20.06 -9.02 -28.80
C ALA A 247 -21.35 -8.95 -27.94
N PRO A 248 -21.97 -7.77 -27.75
CA PRO A 248 -23.03 -7.56 -26.77
C PRO A 248 -24.34 -8.26 -27.09
N LYS A 249 -24.53 -8.71 -28.32
CA LYS A 249 -25.74 -9.42 -28.78
C LYS A 249 -25.56 -10.92 -28.92
N ALA A 250 -24.34 -11.45 -28.65
CA ALA A 250 -24.06 -12.87 -28.73
C ALA A 250 -24.41 -13.57 -27.41
N ALA A 251 -24.79 -14.84 -27.50
CA ALA A 251 -24.75 -15.73 -26.34
C ALA A 251 -23.31 -16.13 -26.07
N HIS A 252 -22.96 -16.27 -24.80
CA HIS A 252 -21.65 -16.68 -24.35
C HIS A 252 -21.79 -17.90 -23.43
N ALA A 253 -20.70 -18.52 -23.05
CA ALA A 253 -20.73 -19.58 -22.07
C ALA A 253 -19.66 -19.39 -20.98
N VAL A 254 -19.98 -19.89 -19.79
CA VAL A 254 -19.08 -19.92 -18.64
C VAL A 254 -18.87 -21.35 -18.22
N ILE A 255 -17.62 -21.73 -17.99
CA ILE A 255 -17.23 -23.00 -17.40
C ILE A 255 -16.58 -22.70 -16.06
N ILE A 256 -17.03 -23.33 -14.99
CA ILE A 256 -16.30 -23.38 -13.72
C ILE A 256 -15.78 -24.80 -13.54
N CYS A 257 -14.55 -24.92 -13.13
CA CYS A 257 -13.93 -26.22 -12.89
C CYS A 257 -13.09 -26.21 -11.62
N ASP A 258 -12.91 -27.42 -11.07
CA ASP A 258 -12.25 -27.61 -9.78
C ASP A 258 -11.52 -28.96 -9.81
N LEU A 259 -10.28 -28.95 -9.31
CA LEU A 259 -9.45 -30.15 -9.23
C LEU A 259 -9.97 -31.12 -8.17
N ASP A 260 -10.33 -32.32 -8.62
CA ASP A 260 -10.90 -33.31 -7.73
C ASP A 260 -9.88 -33.81 -6.71
N HIS A 261 -10.30 -33.86 -5.44
CA HIS A 261 -9.48 -34.33 -4.32
C HIS A 261 -8.13 -33.62 -4.15
N PHE A 262 -8.02 -32.35 -4.52
CA PHE A 262 -6.78 -31.59 -4.48
C PHE A 262 -6.17 -31.56 -3.07
N LYS A 263 -7.00 -31.44 -2.01
CA LYS A 263 -6.54 -31.54 -0.63
C LYS A 263 -5.80 -32.86 -0.38
N ARG A 264 -6.29 -34.00 -0.90
CA ARG A 264 -5.63 -35.32 -0.76
C ARG A 264 -4.28 -35.33 -1.46
N ILE A 265 -4.14 -34.66 -2.61
CA ILE A 265 -2.86 -34.49 -3.27
C ILE A 265 -1.88 -33.75 -2.37
N ASN A 266 -2.27 -32.62 -1.81
CA ASN A 266 -1.46 -31.86 -0.86
C ASN A 266 -1.09 -32.68 0.39
N ASP A 267 -2.05 -33.39 0.97
CA ASP A 267 -1.84 -34.19 2.18
C ASP A 267 -0.92 -35.38 1.94
N THR A 268 -0.89 -35.94 0.72
CA THR A 268 -0.11 -37.13 0.38
C THR A 268 1.28 -36.80 -0.17
N TYR A 269 1.38 -35.77 -1.05
CA TYR A 269 2.60 -35.47 -1.81
C TYR A 269 3.23 -34.14 -1.39
N GLY A 270 2.59 -33.39 -0.47
CA GLY A 270 3.03 -32.08 0.00
C GLY A 270 2.57 -30.94 -0.89
N HIS A 271 2.54 -29.72 -0.32
CA HIS A 271 2.07 -28.50 -1.00
C HIS A 271 2.86 -28.18 -2.26
N HIS A 272 4.16 -28.48 -2.29
CA HIS A 272 4.99 -28.25 -3.48
C HIS A 272 4.47 -29.00 -4.71
N VAL A 273 4.06 -30.29 -4.53
CA VAL A 273 3.49 -31.08 -5.64
C VAL A 273 2.10 -30.57 -6.00
N GLY A 274 1.31 -30.13 -5.00
CA GLY A 274 0.04 -29.46 -5.27
C GLY A 274 0.20 -28.19 -6.12
N ASP A 275 1.23 -27.40 -5.85
CA ASP A 275 1.55 -26.21 -6.65
C ASP A 275 1.90 -26.56 -8.10
N LEU A 276 2.66 -27.66 -8.33
CA LEU A 276 2.94 -28.16 -9.66
C LEU A 276 1.67 -28.63 -10.40
N VAL A 277 0.72 -29.24 -9.68
CA VAL A 277 -0.59 -29.60 -10.25
C VAL A 277 -1.36 -28.36 -10.69
N ILE A 278 -1.40 -27.31 -9.88
CA ILE A 278 -2.05 -26.04 -10.22
C ILE A 278 -1.40 -25.40 -11.46
N GLN A 279 -0.06 -25.41 -11.56
CA GLN A 279 0.66 -24.89 -12.71
C GLN A 279 0.33 -25.69 -13.98
N ALA A 280 0.47 -27.01 -13.92
CA ALA A 280 0.19 -27.88 -15.06
C ALA A 280 -1.27 -27.76 -15.54
N PHE A 281 -2.22 -27.66 -14.60
CA PHE A 281 -3.62 -27.46 -14.96
C PHE A 281 -3.86 -26.06 -15.57
N GLY A 282 -3.21 -25.03 -15.04
CA GLY A 282 -3.22 -23.70 -15.61
C GLY A 282 -2.70 -23.66 -17.05
N ASP A 283 -1.57 -24.33 -17.31
CA ASP A 283 -0.98 -24.45 -18.64
C ASP A 283 -1.90 -25.23 -19.61
N LEU A 284 -2.53 -26.30 -19.14
CA LEU A 284 -3.52 -27.05 -19.92
C LEU A 284 -4.70 -26.15 -20.32
N LEU A 285 -5.27 -25.42 -19.36
CA LEU A 285 -6.38 -24.50 -19.63
C LEU A 285 -5.99 -23.40 -20.61
N GLN A 286 -4.80 -22.81 -20.45
CA GLN A 286 -4.31 -21.73 -21.32
C GLN A 286 -4.05 -22.20 -22.75
N THR A 287 -3.49 -23.40 -22.92
CA THR A 287 -3.13 -23.93 -24.25
C THR A 287 -4.32 -24.55 -24.98
N SER A 288 -5.30 -25.08 -24.25
CA SER A 288 -6.48 -25.74 -24.83
C SER A 288 -7.65 -24.80 -25.05
N ALA A 289 -7.66 -23.63 -24.40
CA ALA A 289 -8.72 -22.66 -24.57
C ALA A 289 -8.65 -21.96 -25.94
N ALA A 290 -9.81 -21.56 -26.48
CA ALA A 290 -9.89 -20.76 -27.68
C ALA A 290 -9.13 -19.42 -27.50
N LYS A 291 -8.53 -18.88 -28.58
CA LYS A 291 -7.70 -17.67 -28.54
C LYS A 291 -8.40 -16.43 -27.95
N ASN A 292 -9.73 -16.37 -28.04
CA ASN A 292 -10.56 -15.29 -27.52
C ASN A 292 -11.20 -15.62 -26.15
N ALA A 293 -10.92 -16.79 -25.58
CA ALA A 293 -11.41 -17.18 -24.27
C ALA A 293 -10.68 -16.39 -23.17
N VAL A 294 -11.40 -16.10 -22.09
CA VAL A 294 -10.80 -15.58 -20.86
C VAL A 294 -10.69 -16.73 -19.86
N VAL A 295 -9.47 -17.00 -19.39
CA VAL A 295 -9.20 -18.09 -18.47
C VAL A 295 -8.63 -17.51 -17.17
N GLY A 296 -9.16 -17.94 -16.03
CA GLY A 296 -8.71 -17.43 -14.73
C GLY A 296 -8.78 -18.46 -13.61
N ARG A 297 -7.93 -18.28 -12.60
CA ARG A 297 -7.99 -18.97 -11.33
C ARG A 297 -8.76 -18.10 -10.34
N ILE A 298 -9.94 -18.58 -9.92
CA ILE A 298 -10.90 -17.81 -9.11
C ILE A 298 -10.90 -18.20 -7.62
N GLY A 299 -10.26 -19.31 -7.28
CA GLY A 299 -10.14 -19.84 -5.92
C GLY A 299 -8.85 -20.64 -5.74
N GLY A 300 -8.73 -21.37 -4.64
CA GLY A 300 -7.57 -22.19 -4.35
C GLY A 300 -7.28 -23.26 -5.41
N GLU A 301 -8.29 -24.06 -5.72
CA GLU A 301 -8.28 -25.15 -6.70
C GLU A 301 -9.35 -24.97 -7.78
N GLU A 302 -9.98 -23.77 -7.80
CA GLU A 302 -11.10 -23.41 -8.67
C GLU A 302 -10.64 -22.50 -9.82
N PHE A 303 -11.09 -22.83 -11.03
CA PHE A 303 -10.79 -22.08 -12.24
C PHE A 303 -12.09 -21.76 -13.00
N ALA A 304 -12.05 -20.69 -13.79
CA ALA A 304 -13.14 -20.29 -14.65
C ALA A 304 -12.65 -20.02 -16.08
N ILE A 305 -13.49 -20.36 -17.05
CA ILE A 305 -13.28 -20.09 -18.47
C ILE A 305 -14.52 -19.41 -19.00
N PHE A 306 -14.33 -18.27 -19.63
CA PHE A 306 -15.37 -17.58 -20.37
C PHE A 306 -15.13 -17.76 -21.88
N LEU A 307 -16.14 -18.21 -22.58
CA LEU A 307 -16.11 -18.49 -24.02
C LEU A 307 -17.02 -17.49 -24.72
N PRO A 308 -16.47 -16.44 -25.39
CA PRO A 308 -17.26 -15.48 -26.12
C PRO A 308 -17.95 -16.11 -27.33
N SER A 309 -19.18 -15.69 -27.62
CA SER A 309 -19.97 -16.11 -28.81
C SER A 309 -20.02 -17.64 -28.98
N THR A 310 -20.21 -18.37 -27.87
CA THR A 310 -20.15 -19.84 -27.83
C THR A 310 -21.46 -20.36 -27.23
N THR A 311 -22.04 -21.35 -27.86
CA THR A 311 -23.25 -22.03 -27.38
C THR A 311 -22.94 -22.96 -26.22
N LEU A 312 -23.96 -23.31 -25.42
CA LEU A 312 -23.84 -24.24 -24.31
C LEU A 312 -23.27 -25.61 -24.73
N ASP A 313 -23.69 -26.13 -25.87
CA ASP A 313 -23.22 -27.42 -26.38
C ASP A 313 -21.73 -27.38 -26.77
N MET A 314 -21.28 -26.33 -27.45
CA MET A 314 -19.86 -26.14 -27.80
C MET A 314 -19.00 -25.94 -26.54
N ALA A 315 -19.48 -25.19 -25.57
CA ALA A 315 -18.82 -25.04 -24.29
C ALA A 315 -18.71 -26.38 -23.53
N THR A 316 -19.74 -27.19 -23.60
CA THR A 316 -19.75 -28.53 -22.99
C THR A 316 -18.74 -29.47 -23.66
N LEU A 317 -18.65 -29.45 -24.99
CA LEU A 317 -17.62 -30.19 -25.72
C LEU A 317 -16.20 -29.72 -25.32
N SER A 318 -16.00 -28.43 -25.19
CA SER A 318 -14.71 -27.87 -24.71
C SER A 318 -14.40 -28.35 -23.29
N ALA A 319 -15.37 -28.33 -22.38
CA ALA A 319 -15.22 -28.84 -21.02
C ALA A 319 -14.90 -30.34 -20.98
N GLN A 320 -15.49 -31.13 -21.89
CA GLN A 320 -15.19 -32.58 -22.01
C GLN A 320 -13.75 -32.81 -22.50
N ALA A 321 -13.28 -32.03 -23.48
CA ALA A 321 -11.90 -32.11 -23.95
C ALA A 321 -10.90 -31.75 -22.83
N LEU A 322 -11.18 -30.68 -22.07
CA LEU A 322 -10.37 -30.25 -20.91
C LEU A 322 -10.35 -31.34 -19.83
N ARG A 323 -11.50 -31.97 -19.54
CA ARG A 323 -11.56 -33.09 -18.60
C ARG A 323 -10.68 -34.26 -19.06
N GLY A 324 -10.70 -34.61 -20.34
CA GLY A 324 -9.81 -35.64 -20.89
C GLY A 324 -8.33 -35.26 -20.76
N GLY A 325 -7.96 -34.06 -21.18
CA GLY A 325 -6.60 -33.54 -21.05
C GLY A 325 -6.11 -33.46 -19.59
N THR A 326 -6.99 -33.24 -18.63
CA THR A 326 -6.61 -33.24 -17.21
C THR A 326 -6.14 -34.61 -16.76
N MET A 327 -6.76 -35.69 -17.24
CA MET A 327 -6.36 -37.06 -16.91
C MET A 327 -5.02 -37.46 -17.53
N GLU A 328 -4.62 -36.81 -18.61
CA GLU A 328 -3.38 -37.05 -19.33
C GLU A 328 -2.22 -36.18 -18.87
N MET A 329 -2.48 -35.23 -17.94
CA MET A 329 -1.44 -34.33 -17.42
C MET A 329 -0.33 -35.11 -16.73
N ALA A 330 0.91 -34.91 -17.17
CA ALA A 330 2.09 -35.41 -16.47
C ALA A 330 2.56 -34.32 -15.48
N VAL A 331 2.58 -34.64 -14.20
CA VAL A 331 3.03 -33.71 -13.14
C VAL A 331 4.23 -34.28 -12.42
N SER A 332 5.32 -33.55 -12.36
CA SER A 332 6.51 -33.93 -11.60
C SER A 332 6.18 -34.18 -10.12
N GLY A 333 6.66 -35.31 -9.58
CA GLY A 333 6.39 -35.68 -8.19
C GLY A 333 5.15 -36.57 -7.98
N LEU A 334 4.28 -36.74 -9.00
CA LEU A 334 3.22 -37.73 -8.97
C LEU A 334 3.69 -39.03 -9.64
N ALA A 335 3.17 -40.18 -9.15
CA ALA A 335 3.41 -41.46 -9.81
C ALA A 335 2.80 -41.45 -11.22
N PRO A 336 3.44 -42.08 -12.23
CA PRO A 336 2.91 -42.15 -13.61
C PRO A 336 1.51 -42.73 -13.71
N SER A 337 1.11 -43.57 -12.76
CA SER A 337 -0.23 -44.16 -12.66
C SER A 337 -1.26 -43.27 -11.97
N PHE A 338 -0.87 -42.12 -11.42
CA PHE A 338 -1.78 -41.23 -10.74
C PHE A 338 -2.39 -40.24 -11.73
N ALA A 339 -3.66 -40.43 -12.04
CA ALA A 339 -4.40 -39.46 -12.87
C ALA A 339 -4.99 -38.32 -12.03
N VAL A 340 -4.62 -37.09 -12.34
CA VAL A 340 -5.31 -35.93 -11.84
C VAL A 340 -6.66 -35.80 -12.53
N THR A 341 -7.74 -35.52 -11.80
CA THR A 341 -9.05 -35.32 -12.39
C THR A 341 -9.63 -33.99 -11.99
N ALA A 342 -10.53 -33.47 -12.79
CA ALA A 342 -11.29 -32.23 -12.48
C ALA A 342 -12.76 -32.44 -12.84
N SER A 343 -13.60 -31.76 -12.10
CA SER A 343 -15.05 -31.63 -12.35
C SER A 343 -15.37 -30.29 -12.98
N PHE A 344 -16.36 -30.26 -13.86
CA PHE A 344 -16.71 -29.08 -14.66
C PHE A 344 -18.21 -28.81 -14.60
N GLY A 345 -18.59 -27.55 -14.38
CA GLY A 345 -19.94 -27.05 -14.54
C GLY A 345 -19.98 -26.03 -15.67
N VAL A 346 -20.95 -26.12 -16.55
CA VAL A 346 -21.11 -25.27 -17.73
C VAL A 346 -22.45 -24.57 -17.69
N ALA A 347 -22.47 -23.26 -17.93
CA ALA A 347 -23.69 -22.48 -18.03
C ALA A 347 -23.65 -21.53 -19.24
N GLU A 348 -24.83 -21.26 -19.78
CA GLU A 348 -24.99 -20.23 -20.80
C GLU A 348 -25.10 -18.84 -20.16
N LEU A 349 -24.50 -17.86 -20.79
CA LEU A 349 -24.70 -16.44 -20.51
C LEU A 349 -25.46 -15.82 -21.71
N ALA A 350 -26.75 -15.59 -21.52
CA ALA A 350 -27.60 -14.98 -22.54
C ALA A 350 -27.13 -13.56 -22.91
N PRO A 351 -27.46 -13.07 -24.11
CA PRO A 351 -27.18 -11.67 -24.50
C PRO A 351 -27.71 -10.68 -23.47
N GLY A 352 -26.84 -9.77 -22.99
CA GLY A 352 -27.21 -8.80 -21.94
C GLY A 352 -27.41 -9.39 -20.55
N GLY A 353 -27.11 -10.68 -20.34
CA GLY A 353 -27.19 -11.35 -19.06
C GLY A 353 -26.12 -10.92 -18.07
N ASP A 354 -26.31 -11.29 -16.80
CA ASP A 354 -25.38 -11.01 -15.71
C ASP A 354 -24.36 -12.15 -15.56
N LEU A 355 -23.06 -11.79 -15.64
CA LEU A 355 -21.96 -12.75 -15.43
C LEU A 355 -22.07 -13.46 -14.09
N ALA A 356 -22.42 -12.74 -13.01
CA ALA A 356 -22.53 -13.34 -11.69
C ALA A 356 -23.65 -14.38 -11.62
N GLY A 357 -24.74 -14.19 -12.39
CA GLY A 357 -25.79 -15.18 -12.57
C GLY A 357 -25.30 -16.46 -13.25
N ALA A 358 -24.66 -16.30 -14.42
CA ALA A 358 -24.12 -17.44 -15.17
C ALA A 358 -23.03 -18.21 -14.37
N MET A 359 -22.19 -17.49 -13.60
CA MET A 359 -21.24 -18.13 -12.71
C MET A 359 -21.92 -18.95 -11.60
N ARG A 360 -22.99 -18.45 -11.00
CA ARG A 360 -23.76 -19.23 -10.00
C ARG A 360 -24.38 -20.49 -10.60
N ASP A 361 -24.90 -20.38 -11.82
CA ASP A 361 -25.50 -21.54 -12.52
C ASP A 361 -24.43 -22.59 -12.89
N ALA A 362 -23.24 -22.14 -13.36
CA ALA A 362 -22.11 -23.02 -13.61
C ALA A 362 -21.58 -23.69 -12.32
N ASP A 363 -21.54 -22.95 -11.20
CA ASP A 363 -21.14 -23.49 -9.90
C ASP A 363 -22.13 -24.55 -9.39
N ALA A 364 -23.43 -24.31 -9.53
CA ALA A 364 -24.46 -25.31 -9.23
C ALA A 364 -24.28 -26.60 -10.07
N ALA A 365 -23.97 -26.45 -11.36
CA ALA A 365 -23.67 -27.59 -12.24
C ALA A 365 -22.38 -28.32 -11.84
N LEU A 366 -21.32 -27.57 -11.44
CA LEU A 366 -20.09 -28.14 -10.90
C LEU A 366 -20.35 -28.94 -9.62
N TYR A 367 -21.16 -28.39 -8.72
CA TYR A 367 -21.55 -29.10 -7.50
C TYR A 367 -22.25 -30.45 -7.82
N GLU A 368 -23.16 -30.48 -8.78
CA GLU A 368 -23.79 -31.74 -9.25
C GLU A 368 -22.79 -32.68 -9.92
N ALA A 369 -21.77 -32.17 -10.62
CA ALA A 369 -20.66 -32.98 -11.14
C ALA A 369 -19.91 -33.65 -10.01
N LYS A 370 -19.54 -32.92 -8.97
CA LYS A 370 -18.84 -33.45 -7.77
C LYS A 370 -19.70 -34.48 -7.02
N ARG A 371 -20.99 -34.23 -6.82
CA ARG A 371 -21.92 -35.18 -6.15
C ARG A 371 -22.14 -36.45 -6.93
N SER A 372 -22.19 -36.37 -8.24
CA SER A 372 -22.45 -37.53 -9.10
C SER A 372 -21.24 -38.47 -9.26
N GLY A 373 -20.10 -38.19 -8.60
CA GLY A 373 -18.92 -39.08 -8.62
C GLY A 373 -17.66 -38.46 -9.26
N ARG A 374 -17.63 -37.14 -9.40
CA ARG A 374 -16.47 -36.34 -9.89
C ARG A 374 -16.03 -36.73 -11.32
N ASN A 375 -14.91 -36.15 -11.78
CA ASN A 375 -14.33 -36.38 -13.11
C ASN A 375 -15.38 -36.36 -14.23
N ARG A 376 -16.21 -35.31 -14.27
CA ARG A 376 -17.28 -35.14 -15.25
C ARG A 376 -17.66 -33.72 -15.50
N VAL A 377 -18.41 -33.56 -16.58
CA VAL A 377 -19.03 -32.27 -16.97
C VAL A 377 -20.53 -32.32 -16.68
N ARG A 378 -21.08 -31.26 -16.14
CA ARG A 378 -22.52 -31.02 -16.00
C ARG A 378 -22.88 -29.66 -16.60
N GLN A 379 -24.04 -29.61 -17.25
CA GLN A 379 -24.65 -28.39 -17.75
C GLN A 379 -25.63 -27.84 -16.71
N ALA A 380 -25.67 -26.52 -16.55
CA ALA A 380 -26.79 -25.86 -15.87
C ALA A 380 -28.07 -26.02 -16.72
N PRO A 381 -29.25 -26.07 -16.11
CA PRO A 381 -30.54 -26.08 -16.85
C PRO A 381 -30.59 -24.86 -17.80
N HIS A 382 -30.93 -25.09 -19.04
CA HIS A 382 -31.04 -24.02 -20.05
C HIS A 382 -32.11 -23.00 -19.60
N ILE A 383 -31.86 -21.71 -19.75
CA ILE A 383 -32.77 -20.61 -19.42
C ILE A 383 -33.93 -20.61 -20.41
N GLY A 384 -34.80 -21.56 -20.35
CA GLY A 384 -35.92 -21.78 -21.27
C GLY A 384 -36.54 -23.16 -21.13
N SER A 385 -35.93 -24.05 -20.40
CA SER A 385 -36.50 -25.36 -20.13
C SER A 385 -37.52 -25.27 -18.97
N PRO A 386 -38.78 -25.70 -19.11
CA PRO A 386 -39.70 -25.78 -18.01
C PRO A 386 -39.17 -26.72 -16.94
N GLN A 387 -39.01 -26.24 -15.72
CA GLN A 387 -38.65 -27.11 -14.59
C GLN A 387 -39.58 -28.31 -14.53
N PRO A 388 -39.10 -29.55 -14.41
CA PRO A 388 -39.95 -30.68 -14.18
C PRO A 388 -40.69 -30.46 -12.85
N LYS A 389 -42.01 -30.29 -12.90
CA LYS A 389 -42.85 -30.18 -11.71
C LYS A 389 -42.58 -31.40 -10.83
N SER A 390 -42.10 -31.15 -9.61
CA SER A 390 -41.96 -32.21 -8.61
C SER A 390 -43.32 -32.87 -8.41
N ILE A 391 -43.46 -34.11 -8.82
CA ILE A 391 -44.61 -34.94 -8.54
C ILE A 391 -44.58 -35.19 -7.03
N LYS A 392 -45.41 -34.42 -6.28
CA LYS A 392 -45.71 -34.76 -4.89
C LYS A 392 -46.42 -36.10 -4.94
N ALA A 393 -45.77 -37.15 -4.45
CA ALA A 393 -46.41 -38.41 -4.17
C ALA A 393 -47.52 -38.15 -3.13
N VAL A 394 -48.75 -38.26 -3.56
CA VAL A 394 -49.91 -38.33 -2.65
C VAL A 394 -49.86 -39.71 -2.02
N LYS A 395 -49.74 -39.71 -0.68
CA LYS A 395 -50.11 -40.84 0.16
C LYS A 395 -51.34 -40.47 0.94
#